data_0dad3dbcf2f458108b798805510f7342
#
_entry.id   0dad3dbcf2f458108b798805510f7342
#
_cell.length_a   1.000
_cell.length_b   1.000
_cell.length_c   1.000
_cell.angle_alpha   90.00
_cell.angle_beta   90.00
_cell.angle_gamma   90.00
#
_symmetry.space_group_name_H-M   'P 1'
#
loop_
_entity.id
_entity.type
_entity.pdbx_description
1 polymer ?
#
loop_
_entity_poly.entity_id
_entity_poly.type
_entity_poly.pdbx_seq_one_letter_code
_entity_poly.pdbx_strand_id
1 'polypeptide(L)' 'MEVGKTYLVKKDIFSFKKGEFWSLVDIGYYIYFGEHNFVFINAEKRKEFAVLCDSSDKDMQIYHQLEAYFEEVE' A
#
# COMPACT_ATOMS: atom_id res chain seq x y z
N MET A 1 -7.37 -2.61 4.14
CA MET A 1 -7.50 -1.80 2.91
C MET A 1 -8.35 -2.54 1.90
N GLU A 2 -9.07 -1.82 1.08
CA GLU A 2 -10.00 -2.42 0.11
C GLU A 2 -9.72 -1.93 -1.30
N VAL A 3 -9.76 -2.86 -2.26
CA VAL A 3 -9.67 -2.54 -3.68
C VAL A 3 -10.86 -1.65 -4.07
N GLY A 4 -10.59 -0.62 -4.86
CA GLY A 4 -11.60 0.33 -5.32
C GLY A 4 -11.70 1.59 -4.48
N LYS A 5 -10.97 1.64 -3.36
CA LYS A 5 -10.96 2.82 -2.49
C LYS A 5 -9.74 3.68 -2.76
N THR A 6 -9.87 4.97 -2.46
CA THR A 6 -8.77 5.92 -2.57
C THR A 6 -8.23 6.23 -1.17
N TYR A 7 -6.92 6.37 -1.08
CA TYR A 7 -6.22 6.57 0.19
C TYR A 7 -5.34 7.80 0.12
N LEU A 8 -5.34 8.56 1.23
CA LEU A 8 -4.42 9.67 1.44
C LEU A 8 -3.18 9.12 2.15
N VAL A 9 -2.01 9.42 1.63
CA VAL A 9 -0.74 9.02 2.26
C VAL A 9 -0.49 9.96 3.45
N LYS A 10 -0.42 9.38 4.65
CA LYS A 10 -0.24 10.13 5.90
C LYS A 10 1.22 10.28 6.29
N LYS A 11 2.06 9.35 5.85
CA LYS A 11 3.51 9.35 6.10
C LYS A 11 4.21 8.82 4.87
N ASP A 12 5.40 9.33 4.59
CA ASP A 12 6.21 8.80 3.50
C ASP A 12 6.51 7.33 3.75
N ILE A 13 6.28 6.52 2.74
CA ILE A 13 6.57 5.09 2.80
C ILE A 13 6.82 4.59 1.38
N PHE A 14 7.91 3.82 1.18
CA PHE A 14 8.34 3.37 -0.15
C PHE A 14 8.51 4.61 -1.06
N SER A 15 7.86 4.60 -2.22
CA SER A 15 7.85 5.73 -3.14
C SER A 15 6.66 6.67 -2.92
N PHE A 16 5.79 6.37 -1.95
CA PHE A 16 4.61 7.19 -1.66
C PHE A 16 5.00 8.34 -0.74
N LYS A 17 4.53 9.54 -1.07
CA LYS A 17 4.84 10.74 -0.31
C LYS A 17 3.63 11.26 0.43
N LYS A 18 3.85 11.75 1.64
CA LYS A 18 2.80 12.35 2.44
C LYS A 18 2.01 13.39 1.65
N GLY A 19 0.70 13.29 1.70
CA GLY A 19 -0.21 14.21 1.02
C GLY A 19 -0.67 13.75 -0.35
N GLU A 20 -0.08 12.68 -0.88
CA GLU A 20 -0.51 12.12 -2.16
C GLU A 20 -1.76 11.28 -2.00
N PHE A 21 -2.56 11.21 -3.08
CA PHE A 21 -3.75 10.35 -3.13
C PHE A 21 -3.49 9.20 -4.10
N TRP A 22 -3.80 8.01 -3.67
CA TRP A 22 -3.62 6.79 -4.47
C TRP A 22 -4.83 5.90 -4.33
N SER A 23 -5.30 5.35 -5.45
CA SER A 23 -6.40 4.38 -5.45
C SER A 23 -5.84 2.98 -5.47
N LEU A 24 -6.36 2.12 -4.59
CA LEU A 24 -5.93 0.72 -4.52
C LEU A 24 -6.68 -0.05 -5.60
N VAL A 25 -5.94 -0.65 -6.53
CA VAL A 25 -6.55 -1.36 -7.66
C VAL A 25 -6.40 -2.88 -7.57
N ASP A 26 -5.44 -3.36 -6.76
CA ASP A 26 -5.27 -4.80 -6.59
C ASP A 26 -4.55 -5.11 -5.28
N ILE A 27 -4.87 -6.28 -4.69
CA ILE A 27 -4.19 -6.85 -3.53
C ILE A 27 -3.94 -8.30 -3.85
N GLY A 28 -2.71 -8.77 -3.58
CA GLY A 28 -2.36 -10.17 -3.79
C GLY A 28 -1.41 -10.68 -2.73
N TYR A 29 -1.31 -12.00 -2.64
CA TYR A 29 -0.37 -12.67 -1.76
C TYR A 29 0.30 -13.81 -2.53
N TYR A 30 1.62 -13.77 -2.61
CA TYR A 30 2.41 -14.83 -3.24
C TYR A 30 2.91 -15.79 -2.18
N ILE A 31 2.24 -16.92 -2.07
CA ILE A 31 2.48 -17.89 -1.00
C ILE A 31 3.91 -18.44 -1.00
N TYR A 32 4.49 -18.65 -2.16
CA TYR A 32 5.86 -19.18 -2.26
C TYR A 32 6.93 -18.21 -1.79
N PHE A 33 6.65 -16.90 -1.87
CA PHE A 33 7.60 -15.87 -1.48
C PHE A 33 7.22 -15.21 -0.17
N GLY A 34 6.01 -15.50 0.35
CA GLY A 34 5.50 -14.84 1.55
C GLY A 34 5.37 -13.34 1.35
N GLU A 35 4.90 -12.90 0.19
CA GLU A 35 4.83 -11.48 -0.16
C GLU A 35 3.39 -11.01 -0.31
N HIS A 36 3.07 -9.95 0.42
CA HIS A 36 1.80 -9.23 0.27
C HIS A 36 2.01 -8.08 -0.71
N ASN A 37 1.21 -8.04 -1.76
CA ASN A 37 1.36 -7.07 -2.84
C ASN A 37 0.16 -6.15 -2.90
N PHE A 38 0.43 -4.85 -3.02
CA PHE A 38 -0.59 -3.83 -3.19
C PHE A 38 -0.26 -3.03 -4.44
N VAL A 39 -1.24 -2.85 -5.31
CA VAL A 39 -1.06 -2.07 -6.53
C VAL A 39 -1.94 -0.83 -6.44
N PHE A 40 -1.31 0.32 -6.59
CA PHE A 40 -1.98 1.62 -6.51
C PHE A 40 -1.86 2.36 -7.84
N ILE A 41 -2.81 3.22 -8.10
CA ILE A 41 -2.80 4.13 -9.25
C ILE A 41 -3.17 5.54 -8.78
N ASN A 42 -2.53 6.56 -9.35
CA ASN A 42 -2.86 7.94 -9.03
C ASN A 42 -3.72 8.57 -10.14
N ALA A 43 -4.07 9.84 -9.97
CA ALA A 43 -4.90 10.57 -10.92
C ALA A 43 -4.26 10.69 -12.31
N GLU A 44 -2.93 10.61 -12.36
CA GLU A 44 -2.15 10.67 -13.61
C GLU A 44 -1.97 9.29 -14.24
N LYS A 45 -2.63 8.27 -13.68
CA LYS A 45 -2.59 6.87 -14.12
C LYS A 45 -1.22 6.23 -13.97
N ARG A 46 -0.40 6.76 -13.09
CA ARG A 46 0.86 6.16 -12.72
C ARG A 46 0.60 5.03 -11.72
N LYS A 47 1.21 3.89 -11.95
CA LYS A 47 1.12 2.72 -11.06
C LYS A 47 2.31 2.67 -10.12
N GLU A 48 2.03 2.32 -8.87
CA GLU A 48 3.07 2.05 -7.87
C GLU A 48 2.72 0.79 -7.12
N PHE A 49 3.74 0.05 -6.71
CA PHE A 49 3.59 -1.22 -6.02
C PHE A 49 4.17 -1.11 -4.63
N ALA A 50 3.49 -1.72 -3.67
CA ALA A 50 4.01 -1.90 -2.31
C ALA A 50 4.08 -3.40 -2.06
N VAL A 51 5.26 -3.90 -1.67
CA VAL A 51 5.48 -5.32 -1.38
C VAL A 51 5.97 -5.44 0.05
N LEU A 52 5.28 -6.26 0.84
CA LEU A 52 5.63 -6.51 2.24
C LEU A 52 5.86 -8.00 2.44
N CYS A 53 7.03 -8.36 2.95
CA CYS A 53 7.45 -9.75 3.10
C CYS A 53 7.15 -10.28 4.50
N ASP A 54 6.56 -11.47 4.59
CA ASP A 54 6.27 -12.13 5.87
C ASP A 54 7.53 -12.37 6.70
N SER A 55 8.66 -12.60 6.03
CA SER A 55 9.91 -12.89 6.70
C SER A 55 10.62 -11.65 7.25
N SER A 56 10.11 -10.47 6.95
CA SER A 56 10.69 -9.22 7.42
C SER A 56 9.84 -8.65 8.57
N ASP A 57 10.43 -8.56 9.76
CA ASP A 57 9.74 -7.98 10.92
C ASP A 57 9.34 -6.53 10.65
N LYS A 58 10.20 -5.79 9.96
CA LYS A 58 9.92 -4.40 9.61
C LYS A 58 8.71 -4.31 8.69
N ASP A 59 8.66 -5.18 7.68
CA ASP A 59 7.54 -5.20 6.74
C ASP A 59 6.24 -5.59 7.44
N MET A 60 6.30 -6.54 8.36
CA MET A 60 5.11 -6.97 9.09
C MET A 60 4.62 -5.91 10.07
N GLN A 61 5.50 -5.11 10.63
CA GLN A 61 5.08 -3.96 11.44
C GLN A 61 4.29 -2.97 10.60
N ILE A 62 4.75 -2.70 9.37
CA ILE A 62 4.05 -1.83 8.43
C ILE A 62 2.71 -2.44 8.05
N TYR A 63 2.71 -3.73 7.72
CA TYR A 63 1.51 -4.44 7.29
C TYR A 63 0.40 -4.38 8.35
N HIS A 64 0.76 -4.52 9.62
CA HIS A 64 -0.21 -4.46 10.72
C HIS A 64 -0.62 -3.04 11.10
N GLN A 65 0.04 -2.03 10.54
CA GLN A 65 -0.21 -0.63 10.83
C GLN A 65 -0.44 0.19 9.57
N LEU A 66 -1.02 -0.42 8.53
CA LEU A 66 -1.24 0.26 7.25
C LEU A 66 -2.09 1.53 7.41
N GLU A 67 -3.01 1.55 8.37
CA GLU A 67 -3.85 2.71 8.64
C GLU A 67 -3.04 3.92 9.14
N ALA A 68 -1.83 3.69 9.68
CA ALA A 68 -0.95 4.78 10.08
C ALA A 68 -0.31 5.47 8.88
N TYR A 69 -0.27 4.80 7.73
CA TYR A 69 0.34 5.32 6.51
C TYR A 69 -0.68 5.74 5.47
N PHE A 70 -1.82 5.07 5.41
CA PHE A 70 -2.86 5.30 4.40
C PHE A 70 -4.19 5.50 5.08
N GLU A 71 -4.83 6.62 4.78
CA GLU A 71 -6.16 6.94 5.31
C GLU A 71 -7.16 6.84 4.17
N GLU A 72 -8.22 6.04 4.36
CA GLU A 72 -9.28 5.92 3.38
C GLU A 72 -10.01 7.26 3.25
N VAL A 73 -10.15 7.74 2.03
CA VAL A 73 -10.90 8.96 1.72
C VAL A 73 -11.93 8.62 0.64
N GLU A 74 -12.98 9.37 0.62
CA GLU A 74 -14.06 9.15 -0.35
C GLU A 74 -14.00 10.06 -1.54
#